data_1256da4c6c3586f8d0ac90d66722b52c
#
_entry.id   1256da4c6c3586f8d0ac90d66722b52c
#
_cell.length_a   1.000
_cell.length_b   1.000
_cell.length_c   1.000
_cell.angle_alpha   90.00
_cell.angle_beta   90.00
_cell.angle_gamma   90.00
#
_symmetry.space_group_name_H-M   'P 1'
#
loop_
_entity.id
_entity.type
_entity.pdbx_description
1 polymer ?
#
loop_
_entity_poly.entity_id
_entity_poly.type
_entity_poly.pdbx_seq_one_letter_code
_entity_poly.pdbx_strand_id
1 'polypeptide(L)'
;ITSPTAGMAAGYAQANLVILPAEYAADFAEYARINPAPCPVLETLKASPYTRLMAADGNILTDIPKYRIYRNGALDAEVTDASEYYQSGMVGFLIGCSFSFEEALMRAGIEVRHIAMGRNVPMYKTNIMTKPCGPFSGPTVCSMRPMTREQAALAYKITAAMPNVHGAPVHIGDPKDIGIADIMRPDYGDSVEIREGEVCVFWPCGVTPQAAIENAKPPIVITHSPGHMFITDILN
;
A
#
# COMPACT_ATOMS: atom_id res chain seq x y z
N ILE A 1 12.67 -8.48 -12.20
CA ILE A 1 11.94 -7.19 -12.20
C ILE A 1 12.41 -6.44 -10.97
N THR A 2 12.79 -5.17 -11.14
CA THR A 2 13.24 -4.30 -10.03
C THR A 2 12.52 -2.94 -10.03
N SER A 3 11.57 -2.76 -10.97
CA SER A 3 10.76 -1.55 -11.13
C SER A 3 9.45 -1.64 -10.33
N PRO A 4 8.78 -0.49 -10.10
CA PRO A 4 7.41 -0.48 -9.58
C PRO A 4 6.45 -1.33 -10.43
N THR A 5 5.45 -1.92 -9.79
CA THR A 5 4.53 -2.91 -10.40
C THR A 5 3.21 -2.31 -10.88
N ALA A 6 3.03 -0.98 -10.81
CA ALA A 6 1.86 -0.31 -11.35
C ALA A 6 1.68 -0.62 -12.84
N GLY A 7 0.47 -1.00 -13.25
CA GLY A 7 0.17 -1.39 -14.63
C GLY A 7 0.67 -2.77 -15.06
N MET A 8 1.33 -3.51 -14.17
CA MET A 8 1.75 -4.90 -14.43
C MET A 8 0.64 -5.88 -14.06
N ALA A 9 0.66 -7.07 -14.68
CA ALA A 9 -0.25 -8.18 -14.39
C ALA A 9 -1.73 -7.73 -14.37
N ALA A 10 -2.17 -7.12 -15.47
CA ALA A 10 -3.56 -6.67 -15.63
C ALA A 10 -4.55 -7.79 -15.32
N GLY A 11 -5.56 -7.51 -14.48
CA GLY A 11 -6.55 -8.47 -14.02
C GLY A 11 -6.18 -9.26 -12.78
N TYR A 12 -4.95 -9.16 -12.28
CA TYR A 12 -4.52 -9.83 -11.06
C TYR A 12 -4.37 -8.86 -9.90
N ALA A 13 -4.76 -9.31 -8.71
CA ALA A 13 -4.58 -8.55 -7.49
C ALA A 13 -3.10 -8.41 -7.13
N GLN A 14 -2.74 -7.27 -6.53
CA GLN A 14 -1.41 -7.03 -5.99
C GLN A 14 -1.50 -6.79 -4.48
N ALA A 15 -0.46 -7.17 -3.75
CA ALA A 15 -0.44 -7.07 -2.30
C ALA A 15 0.80 -6.34 -1.78
N ASN A 16 0.59 -5.52 -0.75
CA ASN A 16 1.63 -4.97 0.10
C ASN A 16 2.13 -6.03 1.07
N LEU A 17 3.36 -5.91 1.57
CA LEU A 17 3.96 -6.84 2.52
C LEU A 17 4.39 -6.14 3.81
N VAL A 18 4.12 -6.78 4.94
CA VAL A 18 4.74 -6.53 6.24
C VAL A 18 5.13 -7.86 6.86
N ILE A 19 6.39 -8.02 7.28
CA ILE A 19 6.87 -9.16 8.08
C ILE A 19 7.50 -8.59 9.35
N LEU A 20 7.10 -9.10 10.52
CA LEU A 20 7.57 -8.61 11.80
C LEU A 20 7.70 -9.74 12.84
N PRO A 21 8.45 -9.52 13.94
CA PRO A 21 8.61 -10.53 14.99
C PRO A 21 7.27 -10.95 15.59
N ALA A 22 7.20 -12.21 16.04
CA ALA A 22 5.96 -12.82 16.54
C ALA A 22 5.31 -12.04 17.69
N GLU A 23 6.13 -11.43 18.57
CA GLU A 23 5.66 -10.65 19.71
C GLU A 23 4.87 -9.40 19.33
N TYR A 24 5.06 -8.88 18.10
CA TYR A 24 4.31 -7.75 17.55
C TYR A 24 3.11 -8.17 16.70
N ALA A 25 3.03 -9.44 16.32
CA ALA A 25 2.08 -9.90 15.31
C ALA A 25 0.61 -9.78 15.74
N ALA A 26 0.31 -10.03 17.02
CA ALA A 26 -1.05 -9.93 17.56
C ALA A 26 -1.55 -8.47 17.56
N ASP A 27 -0.71 -7.55 18.03
CA ASP A 27 -1.04 -6.12 18.04
C ASP A 27 -1.16 -5.56 16.62
N PHE A 28 -0.28 -6.01 15.69
CA PHE A 28 -0.38 -5.59 14.29
C PHE A 28 -1.63 -6.14 13.60
N ALA A 29 -2.00 -7.39 13.86
CA ALA A 29 -3.23 -7.97 13.32
C ALA A 29 -4.48 -7.20 13.80
N GLU A 30 -4.52 -6.85 15.08
CA GLU A 30 -5.60 -6.05 15.65
C GLU A 30 -5.57 -4.60 15.10
N TYR A 31 -4.39 -3.99 15.00
CA TYR A 31 -4.22 -2.68 14.36
C TYR A 31 -4.80 -2.68 12.94
N ALA A 32 -4.48 -3.70 12.13
CA ALA A 32 -5.01 -3.83 10.78
C ALA A 32 -6.54 -4.03 10.78
N ARG A 33 -7.06 -4.85 11.69
CA ARG A 33 -8.50 -5.11 11.82
C ARG A 33 -9.31 -3.86 12.15
N ILE A 34 -8.80 -2.98 13.00
CA ILE A 34 -9.49 -1.74 13.37
C ILE A 34 -9.23 -0.57 12.41
N ASN A 35 -8.29 -0.75 11.47
CA ASN A 35 -7.98 0.18 10.38
C ASN A 35 -8.12 -0.53 9.00
N PRO A 36 -9.30 -1.07 8.66
CA PRO A 36 -9.45 -1.95 7.51
C PRO A 36 -9.22 -1.25 6.16
N ALA A 37 -9.49 0.04 6.07
CA ALA A 37 -9.29 0.77 4.81
C ALA A 37 -7.81 0.88 4.40
N PRO A 38 -6.86 1.36 5.25
CA PRO A 38 -5.44 1.36 4.90
C PRO A 38 -4.77 -0.02 5.01
N CYS A 39 -5.33 -0.96 5.77
CA CYS A 39 -4.71 -2.25 6.09
C CYS A 39 -5.64 -3.45 5.84
N PRO A 40 -6.21 -3.63 4.63
CA PRO A 40 -7.06 -4.79 4.34
C PRO A 40 -6.20 -6.05 4.22
N VAL A 41 -6.06 -6.82 5.31
CA VAL A 41 -5.26 -8.06 5.34
C VAL A 41 -5.93 -9.13 4.49
N LEU A 42 -5.18 -9.65 3.52
CA LEU A 42 -5.61 -10.73 2.61
C LEU A 42 -5.15 -12.10 3.13
N GLU A 43 -3.92 -12.18 3.65
CA GLU A 43 -3.36 -13.40 4.22
C GLU A 43 -2.39 -13.08 5.35
N THR A 44 -2.38 -13.95 6.37
CA THR A 44 -1.38 -13.93 7.45
C THR A 44 -0.56 -15.22 7.38
N LEU A 45 0.75 -15.08 7.21
CA LEU A 45 1.71 -16.18 7.09
C LEU A 45 2.44 -16.38 8.42
N LYS A 46 2.19 -17.53 9.05
CA LYS A 46 2.87 -17.95 10.29
C LYS A 46 3.83 -19.11 9.97
N ALA A 47 5.04 -19.01 10.46
CA ALA A 47 6.06 -20.08 10.38
C ALA A 47 6.52 -20.48 8.94
N SER A 48 6.12 -19.75 7.90
CA SER A 48 6.55 -20.01 6.52
C SER A 48 6.52 -18.74 5.70
N PRO A 49 7.50 -18.50 4.83
CA PRO A 49 7.47 -17.39 3.88
C PRO A 49 6.66 -17.69 2.61
N TYR A 50 6.12 -18.89 2.48
CA TYR A 50 5.34 -19.28 1.30
C TYR A 50 3.86 -18.99 1.51
N THR A 51 3.27 -18.20 0.62
CA THR A 51 1.82 -17.96 0.60
C THR A 51 1.07 -19.23 0.20
N ARG A 52 -0.14 -19.39 0.73
CA ARG A 52 -1.03 -20.52 0.43
C ARG A 52 -2.29 -20.08 -0.31
N LEU A 53 -2.65 -18.81 -0.16
CA LEU A 53 -3.90 -18.28 -0.68
C LEU A 53 -3.67 -17.34 -1.86
N MET A 54 -2.56 -16.60 -1.89
CA MET A 54 -2.37 -15.50 -2.84
C MET A 54 -1.66 -15.92 -4.13
N ALA A 55 -0.75 -16.94 -4.07
CA ALA A 55 -0.07 -17.46 -5.25
C ALA A 55 0.39 -18.90 -5.01
N ALA A 56 0.41 -19.72 -6.05
CA ALA A 56 0.98 -21.05 -5.99
C ALA A 56 2.49 -20.95 -5.80
N ASP A 57 3.00 -21.53 -4.71
CA ASP A 57 4.43 -21.55 -4.35
C ASP A 57 5.09 -20.15 -4.22
N GLY A 58 4.30 -19.09 -4.08
CA GLY A 58 4.81 -17.72 -3.96
C GLY A 58 5.59 -17.52 -2.66
N ASN A 59 6.81 -17.00 -2.77
CA ASN A 59 7.70 -16.72 -1.65
C ASN A 59 7.76 -15.22 -1.36
N ILE A 60 7.22 -14.78 -0.22
CA ILE A 60 7.17 -13.37 0.15
C ILE A 60 8.54 -12.73 0.45
N LEU A 61 9.64 -13.51 0.42
CA LEU A 61 10.99 -13.00 0.64
C LEU A 61 11.77 -12.74 -0.66
N THR A 62 11.34 -13.34 -1.79
CA THR A 62 12.04 -13.27 -3.08
C THR A 62 11.20 -12.78 -4.24
N ASP A 63 9.85 -12.86 -4.14
CA ASP A 63 8.95 -12.63 -5.27
C ASP A 63 8.34 -11.21 -5.28
N ILE A 64 8.96 -10.29 -4.56
CA ILE A 64 8.68 -8.85 -4.61
C ILE A 64 9.89 -8.14 -5.22
N PRO A 65 9.69 -7.21 -6.16
CA PRO A 65 10.81 -6.57 -6.88
C PRO A 65 11.80 -5.83 -5.99
N LYS A 66 11.34 -5.28 -4.86
CA LYS A 66 12.20 -4.56 -3.91
C LYS A 66 11.57 -4.52 -2.52
N TYR A 67 12.42 -4.71 -1.49
CA TYR A 67 12.07 -4.70 -0.08
C TYR A 67 12.71 -3.53 0.64
N ARG A 68 12.10 -3.12 1.75
CA ARG A 68 12.67 -2.24 2.78
C ARG A 68 12.85 -3.00 4.07
N ILE A 69 14.04 -2.85 4.65
CA ILE A 69 14.39 -3.39 5.96
C ILE A 69 14.39 -2.24 6.95
N TYR A 70 13.62 -2.36 8.01
CA TYR A 70 13.60 -1.39 9.10
C TYR A 70 14.23 -2.00 10.33
N ARG A 71 15.03 -1.20 11.05
CA ARG A 71 15.56 -1.53 12.37
C ARG A 71 15.19 -0.44 13.36
N ASN A 72 14.52 -0.81 14.45
CA ASN A 72 14.07 0.13 15.49
C ASN A 72 13.31 1.33 14.91
N GLY A 73 12.49 1.09 13.90
CA GLY A 73 11.66 2.09 13.21
C GLY A 73 12.38 2.94 12.16
N ALA A 74 13.69 2.80 11.98
CA ALA A 74 14.46 3.50 10.95
C ALA A 74 14.69 2.59 9.73
N LEU A 75 14.62 3.17 8.51
CA LEU A 75 15.00 2.46 7.29
C LEU A 75 16.50 2.15 7.33
N ASP A 76 16.85 0.86 7.27
CA ASP A 76 18.21 0.34 7.33
C ASP A 76 18.77 -0.01 5.93
N ALA A 77 17.96 -0.71 5.12
CA ALA A 77 18.36 -1.14 3.78
C ALA A 77 17.19 -1.23 2.80
N GLU A 78 17.50 -1.14 1.51
CA GLU A 78 16.63 -1.59 0.41
C GLU A 78 17.33 -2.74 -0.34
N VAL A 79 16.62 -3.86 -0.52
CA VAL A 79 17.17 -5.10 -1.10
C VAL A 79 16.19 -5.72 -2.10
N THR A 80 16.67 -6.62 -2.97
CA THR A 80 15.83 -7.39 -3.90
C THR A 80 15.56 -8.82 -3.43
N ASP A 81 16.23 -9.25 -2.36
CA ASP A 81 16.05 -10.53 -1.67
C ASP A 81 16.10 -10.26 -0.17
N ALA A 82 15.04 -10.62 0.54
CA ALA A 82 14.91 -10.38 1.97
C ALA A 82 15.23 -11.62 2.84
N SER A 83 15.68 -12.71 2.21
CA SER A 83 15.85 -14.00 2.89
C SER A 83 16.83 -13.94 4.07
N GLU A 84 17.92 -13.16 3.96
CA GLU A 84 18.93 -13.03 5.02
C GLU A 84 18.42 -12.27 6.26
N TYR A 85 17.34 -11.49 6.11
CA TYR A 85 16.74 -10.70 7.20
C TYR A 85 15.61 -11.45 7.91
N TYR A 86 15.11 -12.53 7.30
CA TYR A 86 14.03 -13.32 7.85
C TYR A 86 14.51 -14.21 9.00
N GLN A 87 13.83 -14.11 10.12
CA GLN A 87 14.13 -14.89 11.32
C GLN A 87 12.99 -15.87 11.61
N SER A 88 13.35 -17.05 12.15
CA SER A 88 12.36 -18.05 12.57
C SER A 88 11.36 -17.43 13.55
N GLY A 89 10.08 -17.68 13.32
CA GLY A 89 8.99 -17.14 14.14
C GLY A 89 8.45 -15.78 13.70
N MET A 90 9.05 -15.14 12.69
CA MET A 90 8.44 -13.92 12.11
C MET A 90 7.10 -14.25 11.44
N VAL A 91 6.20 -13.27 11.45
CA VAL A 91 4.86 -13.37 10.86
C VAL A 91 4.74 -12.39 9.70
N GLY A 92 4.32 -12.89 8.55
CA GLY A 92 4.05 -12.12 7.34
C GLY A 92 2.57 -11.74 7.21
N PHE A 93 2.31 -10.55 6.69
CA PHE A 93 0.98 -10.05 6.35
C PHE A 93 0.99 -9.58 4.91
N LEU A 94 0.16 -10.17 4.07
CA LEU A 94 -0.16 -9.65 2.74
C LEU A 94 -1.40 -8.77 2.87
N ILE A 95 -1.29 -7.54 2.38
CA ILE A 95 -2.31 -6.49 2.53
C ILE A 95 -2.67 -6.01 1.14
N GLY A 96 -3.96 -5.86 0.84
CA GLY A 96 -4.44 -5.42 -0.47
C GLY A 96 -3.82 -4.10 -0.92
N CYS A 97 -3.72 -3.93 -2.23
CA CYS A 97 -3.10 -2.78 -2.87
C CYS A 97 -4.06 -2.09 -3.84
N SER A 98 -4.01 -0.76 -3.88
CA SER A 98 -4.80 0.07 -4.78
C SER A 98 -4.51 -0.18 -6.27
N PHE A 99 -3.37 -0.77 -6.63
CA PHE A 99 -3.09 -1.14 -8.01
C PHE A 99 -4.10 -2.15 -8.56
N SER A 100 -4.70 -2.97 -7.68
CA SER A 100 -5.74 -3.93 -8.05
C SER A 100 -7.01 -3.27 -8.59
N PHE A 101 -7.41 -2.08 -8.12
CA PHE A 101 -8.59 -1.42 -8.65
C PHE A 101 -8.31 -0.52 -9.87
N GLU A 102 -7.05 -0.24 -10.20
CA GLU A 102 -6.70 0.69 -11.29
C GLU A 102 -7.17 0.21 -12.64
N GLU A 103 -7.16 -1.10 -12.88
CA GLU A 103 -7.70 -1.65 -14.11
C GLU A 103 -9.21 -1.37 -14.26
N ALA A 104 -9.98 -1.48 -13.17
CA ALA A 104 -11.40 -1.17 -13.20
C ALA A 104 -11.64 0.33 -13.49
N LEU A 105 -10.79 1.22 -12.98
CA LEU A 105 -10.84 2.64 -13.32
C LEU A 105 -10.54 2.87 -14.81
N MET A 106 -9.49 2.25 -15.35
CA MET A 106 -9.11 2.38 -16.76
C MET A 106 -10.19 1.81 -17.70
N ARG A 107 -10.79 0.68 -17.36
CA ARG A 107 -11.93 0.10 -18.10
C ARG A 107 -13.15 1.04 -18.11
N ALA A 108 -13.32 1.84 -17.06
CA ALA A 108 -14.37 2.85 -16.98
C ALA A 108 -14.01 4.18 -17.68
N GLY A 109 -12.88 4.24 -18.40
CA GLY A 109 -12.42 5.43 -19.12
C GLY A 109 -11.74 6.49 -18.23
N ILE A 110 -11.33 6.13 -17.01
CA ILE A 110 -10.58 7.01 -16.11
C ILE A 110 -9.08 6.78 -16.31
N GLU A 111 -8.37 7.81 -16.75
CA GLU A 111 -6.91 7.75 -16.89
C GLU A 111 -6.23 7.60 -15.53
N VAL A 112 -5.37 6.58 -15.40
CA VAL A 112 -4.48 6.45 -14.25
C VAL A 112 -3.17 7.15 -14.58
N ARG A 113 -3.04 8.41 -14.14
CA ARG A 113 -2.03 9.36 -14.58
C ARG A 113 -0.60 8.89 -14.37
N HIS A 114 -0.27 8.28 -13.24
CA HIS A 114 1.09 7.80 -12.99
C HIS A 114 1.46 6.65 -13.94
N ILE A 115 0.52 5.77 -14.31
CA ILE A 115 0.75 4.73 -15.32
C ILE A 115 1.01 5.37 -16.68
N ALA A 116 0.16 6.32 -17.09
CA ALA A 116 0.31 7.02 -18.37
C ALA A 116 1.65 7.78 -18.47
N MET A 117 2.19 8.26 -17.35
CA MET A 117 3.46 8.97 -17.26
C MET A 117 4.68 8.06 -17.03
N GLY A 118 4.49 6.74 -16.85
CA GLY A 118 5.58 5.81 -16.50
C GLY A 118 6.21 6.12 -15.13
N ARG A 119 5.42 6.58 -14.17
CA ARG A 119 5.84 6.99 -12.83
C ARG A 119 5.25 6.08 -11.75
N ASN A 120 5.85 6.12 -10.56
CA ASN A 120 5.24 5.50 -9.38
C ASN A 120 4.13 6.40 -8.83
N VAL A 121 3.07 5.80 -8.27
CA VAL A 121 1.94 6.54 -7.71
C VAL A 121 2.41 7.51 -6.60
N PRO A 122 1.96 8.78 -6.59
CA PRO A 122 2.27 9.70 -5.51
C PRO A 122 1.53 9.30 -4.22
N MET A 123 2.25 9.26 -3.11
CA MET A 123 1.72 8.90 -1.79
C MET A 123 2.14 9.93 -0.74
N TYR A 124 1.21 10.29 0.15
CA TYR A 124 1.35 11.38 1.10
C TYR A 124 0.97 10.92 2.51
N LYS A 125 1.76 11.30 3.51
CA LYS A 125 1.39 11.25 4.92
C LYS A 125 0.36 12.34 5.17
N THR A 126 -0.79 11.99 5.72
CA THR A 126 -1.92 12.92 5.94
C THR A 126 -2.08 13.25 7.43
N ASN A 127 -2.99 14.18 7.76
CA ASN A 127 -3.40 14.43 9.14
C ASN A 127 -4.51 13.47 9.63
N ILE A 128 -4.95 12.54 8.79
CA ILE A 128 -5.93 11.51 9.15
C ILE A 128 -5.21 10.43 9.96
N MET A 129 -5.41 10.41 11.28
CA MET A 129 -4.73 9.45 12.15
C MET A 129 -5.43 8.10 12.12
N THR A 130 -4.63 7.03 12.13
CA THR A 130 -5.14 5.66 12.35
C THR A 130 -5.55 5.46 13.79
N LYS A 131 -6.47 4.52 14.04
CA LYS A 131 -6.81 4.07 15.40
C LYS A 131 -5.60 3.31 15.96
N PRO A 132 -5.07 3.69 17.13
CA PRO A 132 -3.90 3.04 17.72
C PRO A 132 -4.25 1.64 18.26
N CYS A 133 -3.28 0.72 18.21
CA CYS A 133 -3.33 -0.58 18.86
C CYS A 133 -1.93 -1.01 19.30
N GLY A 134 -1.75 -1.32 20.58
CA GLY A 134 -0.43 -1.59 21.14
C GLY A 134 0.57 -0.49 20.78
N PRO A 135 1.74 -0.82 20.25
CA PRO A 135 2.74 0.18 19.82
C PRO A 135 2.42 0.83 18.47
N PHE A 136 1.46 0.29 17.71
CA PHE A 136 1.17 0.75 16.35
C PHE A 136 0.21 1.95 16.34
N SER A 137 0.65 3.03 15.74
CA SER A 137 -0.12 4.25 15.51
C SER A 137 0.59 5.10 14.45
N GLY A 138 -0.14 6.02 13.84
CA GLY A 138 0.48 6.97 12.89
C GLY A 138 -0.52 7.59 11.93
N PRO A 139 -0.04 8.44 11.02
CA PRO A 139 -0.86 9.01 9.98
C PRO A 139 -1.27 7.94 8.96
N THR A 140 -2.48 8.08 8.42
CA THR A 140 -2.86 7.36 7.21
C THR A 140 -2.04 7.91 6.05
N VAL A 141 -1.36 7.03 5.32
CA VAL A 141 -0.77 7.38 4.03
C VAL A 141 -1.83 7.22 2.96
N CYS A 142 -1.97 8.22 2.08
CA CYS A 142 -2.92 8.17 0.98
C CYS A 142 -2.19 8.24 -0.36
N SER A 143 -2.60 7.38 -1.31
CA SER A 143 -2.22 7.51 -2.72
C SER A 143 -3.18 8.44 -3.43
N MET A 144 -2.67 9.28 -4.35
CA MET A 144 -3.48 10.26 -5.06
C MET A 144 -3.56 9.98 -6.56
N ARG A 145 -4.75 10.22 -7.13
CA ARG A 145 -4.96 10.23 -8.57
C ARG A 145 -5.79 11.46 -8.96
N PRO A 146 -5.30 12.28 -9.90
CA PRO A 146 -6.07 13.42 -10.40
C PRO A 146 -7.09 12.95 -11.45
N MET A 147 -8.28 13.55 -11.43
CA MET A 147 -9.35 13.26 -12.39
C MET A 147 -10.45 14.33 -12.34
N THR A 148 -11.36 14.36 -13.29
CA THR A 148 -12.50 15.30 -13.25
C THR A 148 -13.45 14.94 -12.09
N ARG A 149 -14.33 15.89 -11.70
CA ARG A 149 -15.32 15.65 -10.63
C ARG A 149 -16.28 14.52 -10.97
N GLU A 150 -16.67 14.40 -12.24
CA GLU A 150 -17.55 13.32 -12.74
C GLU A 150 -16.84 11.98 -12.65
N GLN A 151 -15.58 11.92 -13.05
CA GLN A 151 -14.73 10.72 -12.92
C GLN A 151 -14.50 10.36 -11.44
N ALA A 152 -14.32 11.34 -10.56
CA ALA A 152 -14.16 11.09 -9.11
C ALA A 152 -15.42 10.44 -8.51
N ALA A 153 -16.62 10.88 -8.91
CA ALA A 153 -17.88 10.26 -8.48
C ALA A 153 -18.02 8.81 -8.99
N LEU A 154 -17.57 8.53 -10.22
CA LEU A 154 -17.55 7.18 -10.80
C LEU A 154 -16.51 6.31 -10.11
N ALA A 155 -15.29 6.83 -9.90
CA ALA A 155 -14.20 6.13 -9.20
C ALA A 155 -14.60 5.76 -7.77
N TYR A 156 -15.30 6.66 -7.05
CA TYR A 156 -15.85 6.36 -5.73
C TYR A 156 -16.77 5.13 -5.77
N LYS A 157 -17.72 5.08 -6.72
CA LYS A 157 -18.67 3.95 -6.83
C LYS A 157 -17.96 2.64 -7.15
N ILE A 158 -16.98 2.68 -8.07
CA ILE A 158 -16.21 1.49 -8.48
C ILE A 158 -15.43 0.96 -7.28
N THR A 159 -14.64 1.80 -6.63
CA THR A 159 -13.71 1.35 -5.59
C THR A 159 -14.40 1.05 -4.26
N ALA A 160 -15.56 1.67 -3.97
CA ALA A 160 -16.36 1.35 -2.79
C ALA A 160 -16.81 -0.13 -2.75
N ALA A 161 -16.94 -0.77 -3.91
CA ALA A 161 -17.26 -2.19 -4.03
C ALA A 161 -16.04 -3.12 -3.81
N MET A 162 -14.85 -2.56 -3.60
CA MET A 162 -13.59 -3.29 -3.51
C MET A 162 -12.88 -3.08 -2.15
N PRO A 163 -13.51 -3.45 -1.03
CA PRO A 163 -12.97 -3.15 0.32
C PRO A 163 -11.63 -3.85 0.60
N ASN A 164 -11.36 -4.99 -0.04
CA ASN A 164 -10.12 -5.76 0.11
C ASN A 164 -8.89 -5.08 -0.53
N VAL A 165 -9.10 -4.00 -1.28
CA VAL A 165 -8.04 -3.22 -1.92
C VAL A 165 -8.26 -1.72 -1.64
N HIS A 166 -8.56 -1.40 -0.38
CA HIS A 166 -8.73 -0.09 0.25
C HIS A 166 -10.12 0.56 0.13
N GLY A 167 -11.03 0.06 -0.71
CA GLY A 167 -12.38 0.60 -0.82
C GLY A 167 -12.46 2.00 -1.43
N ALA A 168 -13.41 2.80 -0.95
CA ALA A 168 -13.65 4.15 -1.43
C ALA A 168 -12.52 5.13 -1.07
N PRO A 169 -12.36 6.24 -1.83
CA PRO A 169 -11.47 7.33 -1.45
C PRO A 169 -11.91 7.95 -0.12
N VAL A 170 -10.93 8.39 0.67
CA VAL A 170 -11.16 9.06 1.97
C VAL A 170 -11.25 10.58 1.84
N HIS A 171 -10.74 11.14 0.75
CA HIS A 171 -10.82 12.57 0.47
C HIS A 171 -10.86 12.84 -1.04
N ILE A 172 -11.65 13.85 -1.42
CA ILE A 172 -11.75 14.36 -2.79
C ILE A 172 -11.75 15.89 -2.71
N GLY A 173 -10.70 16.53 -3.20
CA GLY A 173 -10.61 17.99 -3.19
C GLY A 173 -9.25 18.54 -2.84
N ASP A 174 -9.23 19.63 -2.05
CA ASP A 174 -7.98 20.31 -1.70
C ASP A 174 -7.10 19.42 -0.80
N PRO A 175 -5.86 19.10 -1.23
CA PRO A 175 -4.92 18.33 -0.42
C PRO A 175 -4.61 18.96 0.95
N LYS A 176 -4.75 20.26 1.10
CA LYS A 176 -4.51 20.95 2.38
C LYS A 176 -5.51 20.53 3.48
N ASP A 177 -6.73 20.14 3.11
CA ASP A 177 -7.75 19.69 4.05
C ASP A 177 -7.31 18.43 4.82
N ILE A 178 -6.45 17.61 4.21
CA ILE A 178 -5.87 16.41 4.81
C ILE A 178 -4.38 16.56 5.15
N GLY A 179 -3.92 17.81 5.31
CA GLY A 179 -2.58 18.12 5.83
C GLY A 179 -1.44 18.05 4.81
N ILE A 180 -1.73 17.93 3.51
CA ILE A 180 -0.72 17.90 2.45
C ILE A 180 -0.40 19.34 2.03
N ALA A 181 0.78 19.84 2.42
CA ALA A 181 1.17 21.22 2.17
C ALA A 181 1.53 21.49 0.69
N ASP A 182 2.17 20.53 0.03
CA ASP A 182 2.61 20.64 -1.37
C ASP A 182 2.35 19.30 -2.09
N ILE A 183 1.36 19.32 -2.98
CA ILE A 183 0.95 18.14 -3.76
C ILE A 183 2.03 17.72 -4.78
N MET A 184 2.97 18.58 -5.12
CA MET A 184 4.07 18.27 -6.03
C MET A 184 5.27 17.62 -5.31
N ARG A 185 5.20 17.45 -3.98
CA ARG A 185 6.26 16.83 -3.16
C ARG A 185 5.71 15.67 -2.36
N PRO A 186 5.45 14.51 -3.00
CA PRO A 186 4.98 13.32 -2.30
C PRO A 186 6.03 12.79 -1.32
N ASP A 187 5.58 12.17 -0.22
CA ASP A 187 6.46 11.48 0.74
C ASP A 187 7.05 10.20 0.13
N TYR A 188 6.29 9.56 -0.78
CA TYR A 188 6.72 8.36 -1.52
C TYR A 188 6.20 8.43 -2.95
N GLY A 189 6.91 7.76 -3.87
CA GLY A 189 6.57 7.76 -5.29
C GLY A 189 6.95 9.08 -5.98
N ASP A 190 6.30 9.35 -7.10
CA ASP A 190 6.62 10.47 -7.97
C ASP A 190 5.42 11.41 -8.08
N SER A 191 5.68 12.72 -8.22
CA SER A 191 4.61 13.67 -8.53
C SER A 191 4.04 13.43 -9.93
N VAL A 192 2.75 13.71 -10.11
CA VAL A 192 2.06 13.60 -11.39
C VAL A 192 1.47 14.94 -11.80
N GLU A 193 1.25 15.13 -13.10
CA GLU A 193 0.54 16.29 -13.63
C GLU A 193 -0.90 16.31 -13.12
N ILE A 194 -1.37 17.49 -12.71
CA ILE A 194 -2.78 17.78 -12.41
C ILE A 194 -3.22 18.80 -13.44
N ARG A 195 -4.21 18.46 -14.27
CA ARG A 195 -4.69 19.31 -15.36
C ARG A 195 -5.79 20.26 -14.87
N GLU A 196 -6.02 21.30 -15.62
CA GLU A 196 -7.11 22.24 -15.34
C GLU A 196 -8.47 21.53 -15.29
N GLY A 197 -9.28 21.80 -14.29
CA GLY A 197 -10.58 21.17 -14.06
C GLY A 197 -10.53 19.83 -13.34
N GLU A 198 -9.34 19.29 -13.06
CA GLU A 198 -9.19 18.06 -12.26
C GLU A 198 -9.20 18.36 -10.76
N VAL A 199 -9.63 17.37 -9.99
CA VAL A 199 -9.55 17.33 -8.53
C VAL A 199 -8.65 16.20 -8.09
N CYS A 200 -8.00 16.36 -6.94
CA CYS A 200 -7.22 15.29 -6.32
C CYS A 200 -8.15 14.32 -5.60
N VAL A 201 -8.00 13.03 -5.86
CA VAL A 201 -8.74 11.95 -5.21
C VAL A 201 -7.77 11.07 -4.45
N PHE A 202 -8.02 10.86 -3.16
CA PHE A 202 -7.11 10.21 -2.23
C PHE A 202 -7.69 8.91 -1.69
N TRP A 203 -6.98 7.81 -1.86
CA TRP A 203 -7.31 6.51 -1.28
C TRP A 203 -6.32 6.16 -0.17
N PRO A 204 -6.78 5.47 0.90
CA PRO A 204 -5.86 4.89 1.86
C PRO A 204 -4.87 3.97 1.14
N CYS A 205 -3.65 3.88 1.63
CA CYS A 205 -2.57 3.14 0.99
C CYS A 205 -1.95 2.13 1.95
N GLY A 206 -1.56 0.98 1.42
CA GLY A 206 -0.84 -0.07 2.14
C GLY A 206 0.60 0.30 2.56
N VAL A 207 1.03 1.53 2.31
CA VAL A 207 2.24 2.13 2.92
C VAL A 207 1.92 2.67 4.33
N THR A 208 0.67 2.83 4.72
CA THR A 208 0.28 3.22 6.10
C THR A 208 0.92 2.35 7.18
N PRO A 209 1.00 1.01 7.06
CA PRO A 209 1.75 0.18 7.98
C PRO A 209 3.21 0.61 8.18
N GLN A 210 3.89 1.10 7.15
CA GLN A 210 5.28 1.56 7.28
C GLN A 210 5.38 2.78 8.20
N ALA A 211 4.45 3.74 8.10
CA ALA A 211 4.38 4.86 9.03
C ALA A 211 4.10 4.41 10.48
N ALA A 212 3.25 3.39 10.67
CA ALA A 212 2.99 2.81 11.99
C ALA A 212 4.22 2.06 12.56
N ILE A 213 5.01 1.40 11.70
CA ILE A 213 6.26 0.72 12.05
C ILE A 213 7.33 1.73 12.50
N GLU A 214 7.45 2.87 11.81
CA GLU A 214 8.36 3.96 12.21
C GLU A 214 8.10 4.43 13.65
N ASN A 215 6.82 4.45 14.07
CA ASN A 215 6.40 4.81 15.43
C ASN A 215 6.57 3.67 16.43
N ALA A 216 6.19 2.45 16.06
CA ALA A 216 6.23 1.26 16.94
C ALA A 216 7.66 0.78 17.23
N LYS A 217 8.60 1.06 16.32
CA LYS A 217 10.04 0.75 16.42
C LYS A 217 10.36 -0.70 16.76
N PRO A 218 9.78 -1.71 16.09
CA PRO A 218 10.21 -3.09 16.30
C PRO A 218 11.70 -3.26 15.97
N PRO A 219 12.39 -4.25 16.57
CA PRO A 219 13.83 -4.43 16.37
C PRO A 219 14.19 -4.70 14.90
N ILE A 220 13.32 -5.41 14.17
CA ILE A 220 13.45 -5.64 12.73
C ILE A 220 12.07 -5.79 12.09
N VAL A 221 11.88 -5.18 10.92
CA VAL A 221 10.69 -5.38 10.06
C VAL A 221 11.13 -5.41 8.60
N ILE A 222 10.52 -6.31 7.83
CA ILE A 222 10.67 -6.36 6.38
C ILE A 222 9.34 -5.90 5.76
N THR A 223 9.41 -4.96 4.82
CA THR A 223 8.24 -4.53 4.03
C THR A 223 8.57 -4.57 2.54
N HIS A 224 7.55 -4.47 1.68
CA HIS A 224 7.77 -4.10 0.29
C HIS A 224 8.31 -2.66 0.22
N SER A 225 9.09 -2.33 -0.80
CA SER A 225 9.38 -0.93 -1.13
C SER A 225 8.14 -0.28 -1.78
N PRO A 226 7.77 0.96 -1.45
CA PRO A 226 6.58 1.61 -2.00
C PRO A 226 6.49 1.52 -3.52
N GLY A 227 5.36 1.00 -4.03
CA GLY A 227 5.15 0.77 -5.46
C GLY A 227 5.64 -0.58 -6.00
N HIS A 228 6.31 -1.41 -5.20
CA HIS A 228 6.86 -2.72 -5.59
C HIS A 228 6.07 -3.84 -4.90
N MET A 229 4.98 -4.27 -5.52
CA MET A 229 4.01 -5.17 -4.90
C MET A 229 4.33 -6.66 -5.15
N PHE A 230 3.82 -7.51 -4.25
CA PHE A 230 3.66 -8.93 -4.53
C PHE A 230 2.50 -9.11 -5.54
N ILE A 231 2.78 -9.68 -6.70
CA ILE A 231 1.75 -10.00 -7.70
C ILE A 231 1.18 -11.37 -7.37
N THR A 232 -0.16 -11.46 -7.30
CA THR A 232 -0.86 -12.68 -6.90
C THR A 232 -1.41 -13.43 -8.10
N ASP A 233 -1.88 -14.69 -7.87
CA ASP A 233 -2.65 -15.48 -8.85
C ASP A 233 -4.17 -15.21 -8.73
N ILE A 234 -4.57 -14.29 -7.85
CA ILE A 234 -5.99 -13.96 -7.61
C ILE A 234 -6.46 -12.90 -8.62
N LEU A 235 -7.56 -13.19 -9.29
CA LEU A 235 -8.21 -12.23 -10.18
C LEU A 235 -8.91 -11.11 -9.37
N ASN A 236 -8.85 -9.89 -9.91
CA ASN A 236 -9.53 -8.70 -9.38
C ASN A 236 -11.04 -8.78 -9.52
#